data_9122b7c106b26f776a83b65743b61cde
#
_entry.id   9122b7c106b26f776a83b65743b61cde
#
_cell.length_a   1.000
_cell.length_b   1.000
_cell.length_c   1.000
_cell.angle_alpha   90.00
_cell.angle_beta   90.00
_cell.angle_gamma   90.00
#
_symmetry.space_group_name_H-M   'P 1'
#
loop_
_entity.id
_entity.type
_entity.pdbx_description
1 polymer ?
#
loop_
_entity_poly.entity_id
_entity_poly.type
_entity_poly.pdbx_seq_one_letter_code
_entity_poly.pdbx_strand_id
1 'polypeptide(L)'
;MISPSLQPIVFTDLDGTLLDHYSYSFEAAIPTLDKLERLGIPVIPVTSKTFAEVSRLRDQLNNRHPFIVENGAAIAIPKNYFNTHLDNWLDQGDFWICPNSKPRSHWNQLLSNNAQAFVGEYETFTSVVEHRGYKGLQEITGLNLAQAILSNERNYSEPIHWLGSDSSKQAFIKTLTNAGGTLLQGGRFLALGDAVDKGAALLQL
;
A
#
# COMPACT_ATOMS: atom_id res chain seq x y z
N MET A 1 2.97 29.82 -31.55
CA MET A 1 3.36 29.08 -30.33
C MET A 1 2.27 28.05 -30.10
N ILE A 2 2.57 26.77 -30.29
CA ILE A 2 1.65 25.68 -30.01
C ILE A 2 1.64 25.53 -28.49
N SER A 3 0.49 25.78 -27.84
CA SER A 3 0.32 25.43 -26.43
C SER A 3 0.73 23.98 -26.23
N PRO A 4 1.54 23.64 -25.23
CA PRO A 4 1.79 22.26 -24.93
C PRO A 4 0.44 21.61 -24.63
N SER A 5 0.04 20.62 -25.45
CA SER A 5 -1.15 19.84 -25.18
C SER A 5 -0.93 19.15 -23.84
N LEU A 6 -1.70 19.53 -22.83
CA LEU A 6 -1.72 18.83 -21.55
C LEU A 6 -2.06 17.35 -21.84
N GLN A 7 -1.10 16.47 -21.64
CA GLN A 7 -1.38 15.04 -21.75
C GLN A 7 -2.08 14.60 -20.45
N PRO A 8 -3.23 13.99 -20.54
CA PRO A 8 -3.93 13.49 -19.36
C PRO A 8 -3.15 12.34 -18.72
N ILE A 9 -3.26 12.21 -17.40
CA ILE A 9 -2.75 11.10 -16.60
C ILE A 9 -3.93 10.53 -15.84
N VAL A 10 -4.05 9.21 -15.80
CA VAL A 10 -5.09 8.53 -15.03
C VAL A 10 -4.47 7.97 -13.76
N PHE A 11 -4.97 8.38 -12.61
CA PHE A 11 -4.68 7.76 -11.32
C PHE A 11 -5.85 6.89 -10.91
N THR A 12 -5.58 5.66 -10.48
CA THR A 12 -6.63 4.70 -10.13
C THR A 12 -6.31 3.98 -8.83
N ASP A 13 -7.33 3.79 -7.98
CA ASP A 13 -7.24 2.78 -6.94
C ASP A 13 -7.34 1.39 -7.56
N LEU A 14 -7.05 0.37 -6.81
CA LEU A 14 -7.09 -1.02 -7.25
C LEU A 14 -8.35 -1.73 -6.76
N ASP A 15 -8.49 -1.95 -5.47
CA ASP A 15 -9.57 -2.77 -4.90
C ASP A 15 -10.95 -2.12 -5.07
N GLY A 16 -11.85 -2.81 -5.77
CA GLY A 16 -13.18 -2.30 -6.07
C GLY A 16 -13.22 -1.15 -7.08
N THR A 17 -12.09 -0.87 -7.77
CA THR A 17 -11.98 0.17 -8.81
C THR A 17 -11.42 -0.45 -10.10
N LEU A 18 -10.12 -0.65 -10.19
CA LEU A 18 -9.49 -1.36 -11.33
C LEU A 18 -9.71 -2.87 -11.25
N LEU A 19 -9.71 -3.40 -10.03
CA LEU A 19 -9.96 -4.80 -9.73
C LEU A 19 -11.40 -4.96 -9.24
N ASP A 20 -12.06 -6.03 -9.68
CA ASP A 20 -13.37 -6.41 -9.18
C ASP A 20 -13.34 -6.63 -7.66
N HIS A 21 -14.35 -6.14 -6.97
CA HIS A 21 -14.38 -6.15 -5.51
C HIS A 21 -14.34 -7.55 -4.88
N TYR A 22 -14.88 -8.56 -5.57
CA TYR A 22 -15.02 -9.92 -5.04
C TYR A 22 -13.99 -10.88 -5.60
N SER A 23 -13.78 -10.85 -6.91
CA SER A 23 -12.88 -11.79 -7.61
C SER A 23 -11.46 -11.29 -7.75
N TYR A 24 -11.22 -9.99 -7.52
CA TYR A 24 -9.97 -9.29 -7.83
C TYR A 24 -9.54 -9.42 -9.30
N SER A 25 -10.47 -9.79 -10.20
CA SER A 25 -10.23 -9.82 -11.62
C SER A 25 -10.08 -8.41 -12.20
N PHE A 26 -9.19 -8.24 -13.15
CA PHE A 26 -8.99 -7.01 -13.92
C PHE A 26 -9.44 -7.14 -15.39
N GLU A 27 -10.01 -8.28 -15.77
CA GLU A 27 -10.36 -8.58 -17.17
C GLU A 27 -11.28 -7.52 -17.78
N ALA A 28 -12.24 -7.01 -17.02
CA ALA A 28 -13.15 -5.95 -17.48
C ALA A 28 -12.44 -4.62 -17.78
N ALA A 29 -11.29 -4.37 -17.17
CA ALA A 29 -10.51 -3.15 -17.36
C ALA A 29 -9.56 -3.23 -18.57
N ILE A 30 -9.16 -4.43 -19.01
CA ILE A 30 -8.16 -4.63 -20.08
C ILE A 30 -8.44 -3.79 -21.33
N PRO A 31 -9.66 -3.80 -21.94
CA PRO A 31 -9.90 -3.04 -23.16
C PRO A 31 -9.67 -1.53 -22.99
N THR A 32 -9.98 -1.00 -21.81
CA THR A 32 -9.76 0.41 -21.47
C THR A 32 -8.29 0.72 -21.24
N LEU A 33 -7.58 -0.15 -20.51
CA LEU A 33 -6.13 -0.01 -20.29
C LEU A 33 -5.36 -0.03 -21.60
N ASP A 34 -5.66 -0.97 -22.50
CA ASP A 34 -5.05 -1.07 -23.82
C ASP A 34 -5.32 0.18 -24.69
N LYS A 35 -6.51 0.76 -24.56
CA LYS A 35 -6.85 1.99 -25.28
C LYS A 35 -6.06 3.17 -24.73
N LEU A 36 -5.95 3.32 -23.42
CA LEU A 36 -5.19 4.39 -22.78
C LEU A 36 -3.71 4.29 -23.13
N GLU A 37 -3.13 3.09 -23.07
CA GLU A 37 -1.74 2.85 -23.46
C GLU A 37 -1.46 3.25 -24.92
N ARG A 38 -2.34 2.85 -25.86
CA ARG A 38 -2.21 3.26 -27.29
C ARG A 38 -2.33 4.76 -27.51
N LEU A 39 -3.01 5.47 -26.63
CA LEU A 39 -3.14 6.93 -26.66
C LEU A 39 -1.98 7.64 -25.95
N GLY A 40 -1.03 6.90 -25.38
CA GLY A 40 0.06 7.44 -24.58
C GLY A 40 -0.41 8.07 -23.25
N ILE A 41 -1.56 7.62 -22.73
CA ILE A 41 -2.13 8.11 -21.48
C ILE A 41 -1.72 7.13 -20.37
N PRO A 42 -0.79 7.51 -19.47
CA PRO A 42 -0.34 6.65 -18.40
C PRO A 42 -1.45 6.38 -17.38
N VAL A 43 -1.56 5.13 -16.94
CA VAL A 43 -2.44 4.72 -15.84
C VAL A 43 -1.56 4.36 -14.64
N ILE A 44 -1.66 5.14 -13.58
CA ILE A 44 -0.83 5.06 -12.38
C ILE A 44 -1.65 4.49 -11.23
N PRO A 45 -1.32 3.29 -10.73
CA PRO A 45 -1.95 2.72 -9.54
C PRO A 45 -1.63 3.51 -8.27
N VAL A 46 -2.65 3.80 -7.44
CA VAL A 46 -2.54 4.50 -6.15
C VAL A 46 -3.34 3.71 -5.12
N THR A 47 -2.67 2.91 -4.29
CA THR A 47 -3.34 1.83 -3.56
C THR A 47 -2.86 1.67 -2.11
N SER A 48 -3.65 0.95 -1.32
CA SER A 48 -3.24 0.45 0.01
C SER A 48 -2.37 -0.82 -0.05
N LYS A 49 -2.24 -1.45 -1.23
CA LYS A 49 -1.44 -2.67 -1.43
C LYS A 49 0.06 -2.40 -1.28
N THR A 50 0.80 -3.49 -1.07
CA THR A 50 2.26 -3.49 -0.97
C THR A 50 2.93 -3.28 -2.32
N PHE A 51 4.22 -2.93 -2.30
CA PHE A 51 5.05 -2.89 -3.51
C PHE A 51 5.05 -4.25 -4.23
N ALA A 52 5.15 -5.36 -3.50
CA ALA A 52 5.18 -6.70 -4.06
C ALA A 52 3.87 -7.08 -4.76
N GLU A 53 2.72 -6.75 -4.14
CA GLU A 53 1.40 -6.97 -4.76
C GLU A 53 1.24 -6.19 -6.06
N VAL A 54 1.62 -4.90 -6.04
CA VAL A 54 1.49 -4.03 -7.21
C VAL A 54 2.47 -4.41 -8.31
N SER A 55 3.71 -4.74 -7.99
CA SER A 55 4.70 -5.21 -8.99
C SER A 55 4.19 -6.42 -9.75
N ARG A 56 3.67 -7.43 -9.04
CA ARG A 56 3.10 -8.62 -9.68
C ARG A 56 1.88 -8.30 -10.56
N LEU A 57 0.99 -7.42 -10.08
CA LEU A 57 -0.18 -7.00 -10.85
C LEU A 57 0.22 -6.24 -12.12
N ARG A 58 1.20 -5.34 -12.02
CA ARG A 58 1.70 -4.56 -13.15
C ARG A 58 2.29 -5.45 -14.25
N ASP A 59 3.00 -6.52 -13.88
CA ASP A 59 3.51 -7.51 -14.84
C ASP A 59 2.35 -8.18 -15.61
N GLN A 60 1.28 -8.55 -14.92
CA GLN A 60 0.08 -9.15 -15.53
C GLN A 60 -0.67 -8.17 -16.44
N LEU A 61 -0.70 -6.88 -16.09
CA LEU A 61 -1.33 -5.81 -16.85
C LEU A 61 -0.41 -5.23 -17.94
N ASN A 62 0.84 -5.66 -18.03
CA ASN A 62 1.90 -5.02 -18.83
C ASN A 62 2.00 -3.50 -18.57
N ASN A 63 1.71 -3.06 -17.36
CA ASN A 63 1.77 -1.65 -16.95
C ASN A 63 3.22 -1.26 -16.65
N ARG A 64 3.74 -0.26 -17.35
CA ARG A 64 5.14 0.22 -17.23
C ARG A 64 5.27 1.56 -16.50
N HIS A 65 4.16 2.09 -16.00
CA HIS A 65 4.11 3.40 -15.37
C HIS A 65 4.50 3.37 -13.88
N PRO A 66 4.79 4.52 -13.26
CA PRO A 66 4.96 4.62 -11.82
C PRO A 66 3.75 4.12 -11.03
N PHE A 67 3.91 3.93 -9.73
CA PHE A 67 2.80 3.56 -8.85
C PHE A 67 3.05 4.03 -7.42
N ILE A 68 1.97 4.17 -6.65
CA ILE A 68 1.98 4.62 -5.27
C ILE A 68 1.39 3.51 -4.40
N VAL A 69 2.11 3.14 -3.34
CA VAL A 69 1.79 1.99 -2.48
C VAL A 69 1.56 2.39 -1.02
N GLU A 70 0.95 1.47 -0.27
CA GLU A 70 0.71 1.58 1.17
C GLU A 70 0.08 2.94 1.55
N ASN A 71 -0.99 3.34 0.79
CA ASN A 71 -1.74 4.59 1.00
C ASN A 71 -0.92 5.89 0.84
N GLY A 72 0.11 5.89 0.01
CA GLY A 72 0.97 7.06 -0.19
C GLY A 72 2.30 6.97 0.55
N ALA A 73 2.56 5.87 1.27
CA ALA A 73 3.78 5.69 2.05
C ALA A 73 5.04 5.55 1.20
N ALA A 74 4.90 5.14 -0.07
CA ALA A 74 6.01 5.19 -1.02
C ALA A 74 5.53 5.38 -2.46
N ILE A 75 6.37 6.04 -3.25
CA ILE A 75 6.25 6.18 -4.70
C ILE A 75 7.33 5.31 -5.35
N ALA A 76 6.94 4.50 -6.32
CA ALA A 76 7.85 3.68 -7.10
C ALA A 76 7.86 4.14 -8.56
N ILE A 77 9.03 4.48 -9.08
CA ILE A 77 9.23 4.89 -10.48
C ILE A 77 10.16 3.88 -11.15
N PRO A 78 9.75 3.27 -12.29
CA PRO A 78 10.65 2.41 -13.06
C PRO A 78 11.91 3.18 -13.44
N LYS A 79 13.07 2.55 -13.36
CA LYS A 79 14.33 3.13 -13.82
C LYS A 79 14.21 3.50 -15.31
N ASN A 80 14.77 4.65 -15.67
CA ASN A 80 14.68 5.21 -17.02
C ASN A 80 13.27 5.66 -17.48
N TYR A 81 12.28 5.72 -16.59
CA TYR A 81 10.96 6.26 -16.92
C TYR A 81 11.03 7.76 -17.24
N PHE A 82 11.77 8.50 -16.46
CA PHE A 82 12.13 9.90 -16.73
C PHE A 82 13.59 10.00 -17.16
N ASN A 83 13.92 10.93 -18.06
CA ASN A 83 15.28 11.23 -18.48
C ASN A 83 16.04 12.07 -17.44
N THR A 84 15.65 11.99 -16.16
CA THR A 84 16.21 12.78 -15.07
C THR A 84 16.67 11.85 -13.97
N HIS A 85 17.84 12.15 -13.38
CA HIS A 85 18.29 11.45 -12.18
C HIS A 85 17.41 11.88 -10.99
N LEU A 86 16.94 10.90 -10.22
CA LEU A 86 16.13 11.13 -9.02
C LEU A 86 17.06 11.10 -7.80
N ASP A 87 17.58 12.29 -7.43
CA ASP A 87 18.46 12.45 -6.28
C ASP A 87 17.70 12.08 -4.99
N ASN A 88 18.38 11.38 -4.07
CA ASN A 88 17.86 10.95 -2.77
C ASN A 88 16.75 9.88 -2.82
N TRP A 89 16.49 9.24 -3.96
CA TRP A 89 15.61 8.09 -4.05
C TRP A 89 16.38 6.80 -3.80
N LEU A 90 15.72 5.82 -3.19
CA LEU A 90 16.34 4.52 -2.89
C LEU A 90 16.36 3.66 -4.15
N ASP A 91 17.50 3.01 -4.39
CA ASP A 91 17.64 2.00 -5.43
C ASP A 91 17.03 0.67 -4.97
N GLN A 92 15.99 0.21 -5.67
CA GLN A 92 15.36 -1.09 -5.41
C GLN A 92 15.15 -1.85 -6.73
N GLY A 93 16.19 -2.54 -7.18
CA GLY A 93 16.17 -3.34 -8.41
C GLY A 93 15.87 -2.48 -9.65
N ASP A 94 14.72 -2.71 -10.29
CA ASP A 94 14.30 -1.97 -11.48
C ASP A 94 13.58 -0.65 -11.18
N PHE A 95 13.54 -0.24 -9.90
CA PHE A 95 12.80 0.94 -9.46
C PHE A 95 13.63 1.91 -8.64
N TRP A 96 13.29 3.18 -8.76
CA TRP A 96 13.59 4.21 -7.79
C TRP A 96 12.41 4.34 -6.83
N ILE A 97 12.68 4.35 -5.52
CA ILE A 97 11.66 4.44 -4.46
C ILE A 97 11.85 5.74 -3.70
N CYS A 98 10.78 6.54 -3.60
CA CYS A 98 10.68 7.67 -2.69
C CYS A 98 9.85 7.25 -1.46
N PRO A 99 10.47 6.99 -0.31
CA PRO A 99 9.73 6.70 0.91
C PRO A 99 9.18 7.99 1.52
N ASN A 100 7.87 8.01 1.78
CA ASN A 100 7.17 9.10 2.46
C ASN A 100 6.84 8.76 3.91
N SER A 101 7.21 7.58 4.37
CA SER A 101 6.93 7.05 5.69
C SER A 101 8.16 6.37 6.29
N LYS A 102 8.17 6.26 7.61
CA LYS A 102 9.13 5.47 8.36
C LYS A 102 8.98 3.97 8.03
N PRO A 103 10.04 3.17 8.22
CA PRO A 103 9.97 1.74 7.93
C PRO A 103 9.02 1.01 8.90
N ARG A 104 8.46 -0.13 8.45
CA ARG A 104 7.56 -0.99 9.23
C ARG A 104 8.12 -1.36 10.62
N SER A 105 9.43 -1.56 10.72
CA SER A 105 10.10 -1.85 11.99
C SER A 105 9.92 -0.75 13.03
N HIS A 106 9.85 0.51 12.63
CA HIS A 106 9.55 1.63 13.52
C HIS A 106 8.15 1.50 14.14
N TRP A 107 7.16 1.09 13.36
CA TRP A 107 5.77 0.92 13.80
C TRP A 107 5.62 -0.28 14.73
N ASN A 108 6.33 -1.38 14.46
CA ASN A 108 6.38 -2.53 15.35
C ASN A 108 7.02 -2.17 16.70
N GLN A 109 8.06 -1.35 16.71
CA GLN A 109 8.66 -0.87 17.94
C GLN A 109 7.75 0.10 18.69
N LEU A 110 7.05 1.00 18.00
CA LEU A 110 6.07 1.91 18.60
C LEU A 110 4.94 1.13 19.28
N LEU A 111 4.41 0.07 18.64
CA LEU A 111 3.43 -0.86 19.23
C LEU A 111 4.00 -1.53 20.47
N SER A 112 5.17 -2.12 20.38
CA SER A 112 5.84 -2.79 21.52
C SER A 112 6.01 -1.88 22.73
N ASN A 113 6.31 -0.60 22.52
CA ASN A 113 6.56 0.35 23.58
C ASN A 113 5.27 0.93 24.20
N ASN A 114 4.18 1.04 23.45
CA ASN A 114 3.01 1.84 23.86
C ASN A 114 1.71 1.04 23.99
N ALA A 115 1.63 -0.19 23.44
CA ALA A 115 0.39 -0.96 23.40
C ALA A 115 0.28 -2.06 24.47
N GLN A 116 1.11 -2.04 25.50
CA GLN A 116 1.15 -3.06 26.56
C GLN A 116 -0.18 -3.24 27.29
N ALA A 117 -0.94 -2.16 27.46
CA ALA A 117 -2.26 -2.22 28.13
C ALA A 117 -3.33 -2.96 27.28
N PHE A 118 -3.05 -3.24 26.01
CA PHE A 118 -4.00 -3.83 25.05
C PHE A 118 -3.57 -5.24 24.60
N VAL A 119 -2.65 -5.88 25.34
CA VAL A 119 -2.21 -7.25 25.04
C VAL A 119 -3.41 -8.20 25.02
N GLY A 120 -3.53 -8.99 23.94
CA GLY A 120 -4.67 -9.90 23.72
C GLY A 120 -5.88 -9.26 23.03
N GLU A 121 -5.89 -7.94 22.85
CA GLU A 121 -6.97 -7.25 22.13
C GLU A 121 -6.64 -6.94 20.67
N TYR A 122 -5.44 -7.26 20.20
CA TYR A 122 -5.04 -7.11 18.81
C TYR A 122 -4.00 -8.13 18.38
N GLU A 123 -3.92 -8.35 17.08
CA GLU A 123 -2.85 -9.08 16.42
C GLU A 123 -2.33 -8.24 15.25
N THR A 124 -1.02 -8.18 15.06
CA THR A 124 -0.41 -7.58 13.86
C THR A 124 -0.19 -8.65 12.79
N PHE A 125 -0.06 -8.26 11.52
CA PHE A 125 0.34 -9.22 10.49
C PHE A 125 1.70 -9.85 10.81
N THR A 126 2.63 -9.07 11.36
CA THR A 126 3.92 -9.57 11.87
C THR A 126 3.71 -10.66 12.90
N SER A 127 2.96 -10.41 13.97
CA SER A 127 2.76 -11.38 15.06
C SER A 127 2.00 -12.63 14.61
N VAL A 128 1.01 -12.46 13.73
CA VAL A 128 0.26 -13.60 13.15
C VAL A 128 1.19 -14.52 12.38
N VAL A 129 2.07 -13.98 11.53
CA VAL A 129 3.01 -14.77 10.76
C VAL A 129 4.05 -15.43 11.66
N GLU A 130 4.54 -14.75 12.69
CA GLU A 130 5.50 -15.30 13.67
C GLU A 130 4.92 -16.49 14.46
N HIS A 131 3.66 -16.40 14.88
CA HIS A 131 3.05 -17.42 15.74
C HIS A 131 2.32 -18.53 14.98
N ARG A 132 1.68 -18.22 13.85
CA ARG A 132 0.80 -19.13 13.09
C ARG A 132 1.21 -19.30 11.63
N GLY A 133 2.30 -18.67 11.20
CA GLY A 133 2.74 -18.66 9.81
C GLY A 133 1.73 -17.99 8.88
N TYR A 134 1.95 -18.12 7.59
CA TYR A 134 1.04 -17.56 6.57
C TYR A 134 -0.35 -18.19 6.58
N LYS A 135 -0.50 -19.40 7.15
CA LYS A 135 -1.81 -20.02 7.36
C LYS A 135 -2.69 -19.16 8.28
N GLY A 136 -2.13 -18.65 9.38
CA GLY A 136 -2.83 -17.72 10.26
C GLY A 136 -3.25 -16.45 9.54
N LEU A 137 -2.38 -15.92 8.67
CA LEU A 137 -2.71 -14.73 7.87
C LEU A 137 -3.83 -15.01 6.86
N GLN A 138 -3.86 -16.18 6.22
CA GLN A 138 -4.97 -16.60 5.36
C GLN A 138 -6.29 -16.66 6.13
N GLU A 139 -6.29 -17.20 7.35
CA GLU A 139 -7.48 -17.32 8.21
C GLU A 139 -8.11 -15.96 8.53
N ILE A 140 -7.31 -14.97 8.88
CA ILE A 140 -7.82 -13.63 9.24
C ILE A 140 -8.14 -12.75 8.04
N THR A 141 -7.47 -12.97 6.90
CA THR A 141 -7.64 -12.13 5.70
C THR A 141 -8.60 -12.73 4.68
N GLY A 142 -8.70 -14.06 4.59
CA GLY A 142 -9.38 -14.78 3.52
C GLY A 142 -8.57 -14.86 2.22
N LEU A 143 -7.32 -14.42 2.21
CA LEU A 143 -6.44 -14.47 1.05
C LEU A 143 -5.93 -15.91 0.80
N ASN A 144 -5.62 -16.24 -0.45
CA ASN A 144 -4.84 -17.43 -0.72
C ASN A 144 -3.37 -17.25 -0.28
N LEU A 145 -2.60 -18.35 -0.25
CA LEU A 145 -1.23 -18.32 0.26
C LEU A 145 -0.34 -17.30 -0.46
N ALA A 146 -0.39 -17.27 -1.79
CA ALA A 146 0.44 -16.35 -2.56
C ALA A 146 0.08 -14.88 -2.29
N GLN A 147 -1.21 -14.58 -2.18
CA GLN A 147 -1.70 -13.25 -1.83
C GLN A 147 -1.33 -12.87 -0.38
N ALA A 148 -1.45 -13.81 0.57
CA ALA A 148 -1.08 -13.57 1.97
C ALA A 148 0.42 -13.27 2.12
N ILE A 149 1.29 -13.96 1.38
CA ILE A 149 2.72 -13.67 1.35
C ILE A 149 2.95 -12.23 0.87
N LEU A 150 2.44 -11.89 -0.31
CA LEU A 150 2.63 -10.55 -0.90
C LEU A 150 2.04 -9.44 -0.03
N SER A 151 0.87 -9.65 0.59
CA SER A 151 0.23 -8.66 1.46
C SER A 151 1.01 -8.40 2.75
N ASN A 152 1.85 -9.33 3.18
CA ASN A 152 2.73 -9.17 4.33
C ASN A 152 4.09 -8.55 3.98
N GLU A 153 4.47 -8.44 2.72
CA GLU A 153 5.70 -7.76 2.27
C GLU A 153 5.54 -6.23 2.34
N ARG A 154 5.09 -5.74 3.50
CA ARG A 154 4.96 -4.30 3.77
C ARG A 154 6.27 -3.71 4.23
N ASN A 155 6.55 -2.52 3.72
CA ASN A 155 7.76 -1.79 4.08
C ASN A 155 7.49 -0.60 5.02
N TYR A 156 6.28 -0.04 5.01
CA TYR A 156 6.00 1.27 5.60
C TYR A 156 4.80 1.30 6.54
N SER A 157 4.06 0.22 6.68
CA SER A 157 2.88 0.15 7.54
C SER A 157 2.74 -1.22 8.19
N GLU A 158 2.09 -1.28 9.36
CA GLU A 158 1.73 -2.53 10.03
C GLU A 158 0.22 -2.68 10.12
N PRO A 159 -0.38 -3.67 9.46
CA PRO A 159 -1.80 -3.97 9.60
C PRO A 159 -2.09 -4.64 10.94
N ILE A 160 -3.18 -4.20 11.56
CA ILE A 160 -3.62 -4.65 12.88
C ILE A 160 -5.03 -5.21 12.77
N HIS A 161 -5.20 -6.46 13.19
CA HIS A 161 -6.49 -7.09 13.40
C HIS A 161 -6.94 -6.82 14.82
N TRP A 162 -8.00 -6.04 14.98
CA TRP A 162 -8.54 -5.70 16.28
C TRP A 162 -9.49 -6.78 16.78
N LEU A 163 -9.31 -7.22 18.03
CA LEU A 163 -10.06 -8.32 18.68
C LEU A 163 -10.87 -7.84 19.89
N GLY A 164 -10.55 -6.67 20.42
CA GLY A 164 -11.16 -6.11 21.64
C GLY A 164 -12.48 -5.39 21.36
N SER A 165 -12.98 -4.69 22.40
CA SER A 165 -14.18 -3.86 22.31
C SER A 165 -13.94 -2.57 21.50
N ASP A 166 -15.01 -1.92 21.03
CA ASP A 166 -14.92 -0.63 20.33
C ASP A 166 -14.40 0.48 21.26
N SER A 167 -14.76 0.46 22.56
CA SER A 167 -14.26 1.43 23.53
C SER A 167 -12.76 1.29 23.76
N SER A 168 -12.27 0.05 23.87
CA SER A 168 -10.83 -0.24 23.99
C SER A 168 -10.08 0.14 22.70
N LYS A 169 -10.71 -0.09 21.52
CA LYS A 169 -10.18 0.33 20.22
C LYS A 169 -9.91 1.83 20.15
N GLN A 170 -10.83 2.64 20.64
CA GLN A 170 -10.66 4.10 20.65
C GLN A 170 -9.51 4.52 21.58
N ALA A 171 -9.38 3.87 22.75
CA ALA A 171 -8.26 4.12 23.65
C ALA A 171 -6.92 3.70 23.02
N PHE A 172 -6.86 2.55 22.34
CA PHE A 172 -5.70 2.07 21.59
C PHE A 172 -5.28 3.06 20.49
N ILE A 173 -6.22 3.50 19.65
CA ILE A 173 -5.98 4.49 18.61
C ILE A 173 -5.40 5.76 19.21
N LYS A 174 -6.02 6.30 20.27
CA LYS A 174 -5.57 7.50 20.95
C LYS A 174 -4.15 7.34 21.50
N THR A 175 -3.85 6.20 22.12
CA THR A 175 -2.53 5.91 22.68
C THR A 175 -1.45 5.94 21.61
N LEU A 176 -1.65 5.25 20.50
CA LEU A 176 -0.68 5.21 19.40
C LEU A 176 -0.56 6.54 18.65
N THR A 177 -1.67 7.29 18.52
CA THR A 177 -1.64 8.62 17.92
C THR A 177 -0.83 9.59 18.78
N ASN A 178 -0.98 9.54 20.13
CA ASN A 178 -0.18 10.35 21.04
C ASN A 178 1.31 9.98 21.00
N ALA A 179 1.63 8.73 20.63
CA ALA A 179 3.00 8.25 20.44
C ALA A 179 3.57 8.58 19.03
N GLY A 180 2.81 9.25 18.19
CA GLY A 180 3.24 9.70 16.86
C GLY A 180 2.90 8.75 15.71
N GLY A 181 2.04 7.74 15.92
CA GLY A 181 1.52 6.88 14.89
C GLY A 181 0.19 7.40 14.31
N THR A 182 -0.12 7.05 13.08
CA THR A 182 -1.43 7.26 12.46
C THR A 182 -2.07 5.91 12.18
N LEU A 183 -3.34 5.76 12.55
CA LEU A 183 -4.11 4.55 12.28
C LEU A 183 -5.23 4.86 11.28
N LEU A 184 -5.15 4.21 10.12
CA LEU A 184 -6.18 4.29 9.09
C LEU A 184 -7.04 3.04 9.14
N GLN A 185 -8.37 3.20 9.20
CA GLN A 185 -9.30 2.08 9.09
C GLN A 185 -9.43 1.68 7.63
N GLY A 186 -8.96 0.47 7.28
CA GLY A 186 -9.11 -0.13 5.95
C GLY A 186 -9.87 -1.44 6.03
N GLY A 187 -11.16 -1.44 5.69
CA GLY A 187 -11.98 -2.64 5.81
C GLY A 187 -11.93 -3.24 7.23
N ARG A 188 -11.45 -4.48 7.35
CA ARG A 188 -11.36 -5.22 8.64
C ARG A 188 -10.15 -4.86 9.49
N PHE A 189 -9.15 -4.19 8.93
CA PHE A 189 -7.87 -3.94 9.60
C PHE A 189 -7.66 -2.46 9.82
N LEU A 190 -6.91 -2.15 10.89
CA LEU A 190 -6.27 -0.84 11.05
C LEU A 190 -4.90 -0.92 10.40
N ALA A 191 -4.49 0.10 9.69
CA ALA A 191 -3.12 0.24 9.20
C ALA A 191 -2.39 1.29 10.05
N LEU A 192 -1.40 0.87 10.81
CA LEU A 192 -0.53 1.77 11.56
C LEU A 192 0.62 2.21 10.66
N GLY A 193 0.83 3.51 10.53
CA GLY A 193 1.85 4.12 9.70
C GLY A 193 2.07 5.59 10.03
N ASP A 194 2.71 6.30 9.10
CA ASP A 194 2.83 7.77 9.16
C ASP A 194 1.53 8.46 8.71
N ALA A 195 1.43 9.76 8.96
CA ALA A 195 0.36 10.61 8.46
C ALA A 195 0.56 10.93 6.98
N VAL A 196 0.52 9.89 6.13
CA VAL A 196 0.62 10.01 4.67
C VAL A 196 -0.73 9.73 4.02
N ASP A 197 -0.96 10.32 2.86
CA ASP A 197 -2.16 10.07 2.08
C ASP A 197 -1.85 9.96 0.58
N LYS A 198 -2.74 9.30 -0.13
CA LYS A 198 -2.62 9.05 -1.57
C LYS A 198 -2.53 10.35 -2.38
N GLY A 199 -3.26 11.38 -1.98
CA GLY A 199 -3.29 12.67 -2.68
C GLY A 199 -1.98 13.44 -2.54
N ALA A 200 -1.39 13.48 -1.33
CA ALA A 200 -0.09 14.09 -1.11
C ALA A 200 1.02 13.40 -1.92
N ALA A 201 1.01 12.06 -1.95
CA ALA A 201 1.97 11.30 -2.75
C ALA A 201 1.79 11.52 -4.27
N LEU A 202 0.53 11.65 -4.73
CA LEU A 202 0.22 11.93 -6.12
C LEU A 202 0.76 13.30 -6.58
N LEU A 203 0.77 14.29 -5.71
CA LEU A 203 1.30 15.63 -6.03
C LEU A 203 2.84 15.68 -6.10
N GLN A 204 3.52 14.63 -5.63
CA GLN A 204 4.98 14.52 -5.71
C GLN A 204 5.45 13.85 -7.01
N LEU A 205 4.55 13.16 -7.70
CA LEU A 205 4.82 12.46 -8.95
C LEU A 205 4.64 13.37 -10.16
#